data_db272ed18deb3c001db7285ab079d942
#
_entry.id   db272ed18deb3c001db7285ab079d942
#
_cell.length_a   1.000
_cell.length_b   1.000
_cell.length_c   1.000
_cell.angle_alpha   90.00
_cell.angle_beta   90.00
_cell.angle_gamma   90.00
#
_symmetry.space_group_name_H-M   'P 1'
#
loop_
_entity.id
_entity.type
_entity.pdbx_description
1 polymer ?
#
loop_
_entity_poly.entity_id
_entity_poly.type
_entity_poly.pdbx_seq_one_letter_code
_entity_poly.pdbx_strand_id
1 'polypeptide(L)'
;MTAVVPVFHPRAEPRRAVKRGYPRAAGSVRLCRTLGAVERLLYQRLVDAVVLDVKAAPDAALALPARFPRIPMFVLSALRPDDGALLATCHASGFAGLLVEGVDNAVAGEWIAARTAQVALRAALAEAPRLLRLTDRLQLAAWEEVLRRVAVPIKTAQLAAALRVTREHLSREFAAGGAPNLKRVIDLARAACAADLLGNPGYTVRAVVKILGYASPSHLAGVARRVAGATPQELRTVGAAGVLARFIRGRTRSRV
;
A
#
# COMPACT_ATOMS: atom_id res chain seq x y z
N MET A 1 -6.52 10.00 4.63
CA MET A 1 -5.61 10.35 3.51
C MET A 1 -5.50 9.11 2.65
N THR A 2 -5.87 9.18 1.39
CA THR A 2 -5.71 8.10 0.41
C THR A 2 -4.23 7.95 0.03
N ALA A 3 -3.84 6.76 -0.39
CA ALA A 3 -2.53 6.49 -0.98
C ALA A 3 -2.29 7.40 -2.21
N VAL A 4 -1.03 7.67 -2.50
CA VAL A 4 -0.65 8.59 -3.59
C VAL A 4 0.19 7.87 -4.64
N VAL A 5 0.05 8.31 -5.90
CA VAL A 5 0.87 7.87 -7.02
C VAL A 5 1.66 9.09 -7.53
N PRO A 6 2.95 9.22 -7.15
CA PRO A 6 3.83 10.22 -7.74
C PRO A 6 4.09 9.90 -9.21
N VAL A 7 4.00 10.91 -10.06
CA VAL A 7 4.32 10.82 -11.49
C VAL A 7 5.39 11.85 -11.81
N PHE A 8 6.61 11.39 -12.07
CA PHE A 8 7.73 12.21 -12.52
C PHE A 8 7.89 12.11 -14.02
N HIS A 9 7.81 13.25 -14.65
CA HIS A 9 8.12 13.43 -16.06
C HIS A 9 8.47 14.91 -16.31
N PRO A 10 9.47 15.29 -17.12
CA PRO A 10 9.80 16.69 -17.38
C PRO A 10 8.66 17.41 -18.07
N ARG A 11 8.00 16.77 -19.02
CA ARG A 11 6.86 17.35 -19.76
C ARG A 11 5.57 17.27 -18.94
N ALA A 12 4.69 18.25 -19.10
CA ALA A 12 3.45 18.34 -18.33
C ALA A 12 2.37 17.37 -18.82
N GLU A 13 2.32 17.15 -20.16
CA GLU A 13 1.24 16.35 -20.77
C GLU A 13 1.23 14.88 -20.30
N PRO A 14 2.35 14.12 -20.30
CA PRO A 14 2.35 12.74 -19.79
C PRO A 14 1.90 12.66 -18.33
N ARG A 15 2.35 13.60 -17.49
CA ARG A 15 1.89 13.66 -16.08
C ARG A 15 0.38 13.85 -15.98
N ARG A 16 -0.18 14.76 -16.81
CA ARG A 16 -1.62 15.04 -16.84
C ARG A 16 -2.42 13.87 -17.40
N ALA A 17 -1.90 13.17 -18.41
CA ALA A 17 -2.53 12.01 -19.00
C ALA A 17 -2.74 10.89 -17.95
N VAL A 18 -1.70 10.52 -17.21
CA VAL A 18 -1.83 9.58 -16.08
C VAL A 18 -2.89 10.04 -15.08
N LYS A 19 -2.86 11.34 -14.71
CA LYS A 19 -3.83 11.88 -13.73
C LYS A 19 -5.27 11.83 -14.23
N ARG A 20 -5.52 12.09 -15.54
CA ARG A 20 -6.87 12.03 -16.12
C ARG A 20 -7.44 10.62 -16.12
N GLY A 21 -6.60 9.64 -16.51
CA GLY A 21 -7.00 8.23 -16.59
C GLY A 21 -6.97 7.48 -15.27
N TYR A 22 -6.40 8.05 -14.18
CA TYR A 22 -6.33 7.36 -12.89
C TYR A 22 -7.67 7.45 -12.14
N PRO A 23 -8.31 6.30 -11.79
CA PRO A 23 -9.62 6.32 -11.13
C PRO A 23 -9.56 7.00 -9.76
N ARG A 24 -10.47 7.96 -9.52
CA ARG A 24 -10.52 8.72 -8.24
C ARG A 24 -10.72 7.82 -7.02
N ALA A 25 -11.44 6.71 -7.19
CA ALA A 25 -11.68 5.73 -6.13
C ALA A 25 -10.41 4.98 -5.73
N ALA A 26 -9.45 4.78 -6.66
CA ALA A 26 -8.21 4.07 -6.41
C ALA A 26 -7.17 4.89 -5.61
N GLY A 27 -7.25 6.22 -5.65
CA GLY A 27 -6.30 7.07 -4.93
C GLY A 27 -6.11 8.44 -5.55
N SER A 28 -4.93 9.05 -5.33
CA SER A 28 -4.63 10.38 -5.87
C SER A 28 -3.26 10.42 -6.55
N VAL A 29 -3.23 10.98 -7.76
CA VAL A 29 -1.99 11.21 -8.53
C VAL A 29 -1.34 12.53 -8.09
N ARG A 30 -0.02 12.51 -7.86
CA ARG A 30 0.81 13.67 -7.55
C ARG A 30 1.78 13.95 -8.67
N LEU A 31 1.61 15.10 -9.32
CA LEU A 31 2.46 15.53 -10.42
C LEU A 31 3.79 16.07 -9.90
N CYS A 32 4.87 15.39 -10.18
CA CYS A 32 6.23 15.74 -9.76
C CYS A 32 7.04 16.27 -10.94
N ARG A 33 7.71 17.42 -10.77
CA ARG A 33 8.59 18.01 -11.78
C ARG A 33 10.04 17.55 -11.62
N THR A 34 10.38 17.00 -10.46
CA THR A 34 11.72 16.50 -10.14
C THR A 34 11.63 15.13 -9.45
N LEU A 35 12.66 14.34 -9.61
CA LEU A 35 12.77 13.04 -8.91
C LEU A 35 12.83 13.23 -7.38
N GLY A 36 13.49 14.28 -6.88
CA GLY A 36 13.51 14.61 -5.46
C GLY A 36 12.13 14.90 -4.86
N ALA A 37 11.15 15.33 -5.67
CA ALA A 37 9.76 15.45 -5.22
C ALA A 37 9.10 14.07 -5.05
N VAL A 38 9.44 13.10 -5.89
CA VAL A 38 9.01 11.69 -5.73
C VAL A 38 9.59 11.10 -4.46
N GLU A 39 10.90 11.24 -4.24
CA GLU A 39 11.57 10.74 -3.04
C GLU A 39 10.98 11.33 -1.75
N ARG A 40 10.71 12.63 -1.73
CA ARG A 40 10.02 13.23 -0.58
C ARG A 40 8.66 12.60 -0.30
N LEU A 41 7.86 12.30 -1.33
CA LEU A 41 6.57 11.64 -1.17
C LEU A 41 6.73 10.21 -0.64
N LEU A 42 7.71 9.45 -1.10
CA LEU A 42 8.02 8.11 -0.59
C LEU A 42 8.22 8.12 0.92
N TYR A 43 8.90 9.13 1.49
CA TYR A 43 9.13 9.20 2.94
C TYR A 43 8.04 9.92 3.75
N GLN A 44 7.07 10.56 3.10
CA GLN A 44 6.06 11.35 3.80
C GLN A 44 4.64 10.79 3.70
N ARG A 45 4.38 9.93 2.71
CA ARG A 45 3.04 9.45 2.38
C ARG A 45 3.05 7.95 2.12
N LEU A 46 1.89 7.31 2.23
CA LEU A 46 1.72 5.99 1.67
C LEU A 46 1.71 6.13 0.14
N VAL A 47 2.77 5.66 -0.50
CA VAL A 47 2.90 5.61 -1.96
C VAL A 47 2.44 4.26 -2.44
N ASP A 48 1.55 4.26 -3.42
CA ASP A 48 0.86 3.08 -3.92
C ASP A 48 1.49 2.53 -5.21
N ALA A 49 2.04 3.43 -6.00
CA ALA A 49 2.85 3.14 -7.18
C ALA A 49 3.69 4.39 -7.51
N VAL A 50 4.71 4.25 -8.33
CA VAL A 50 5.51 5.38 -8.84
C VAL A 50 5.58 5.29 -10.35
N VAL A 51 5.47 6.43 -11.04
CA VAL A 51 5.65 6.54 -12.49
C VAL A 51 6.82 7.47 -12.78
N LEU A 52 7.76 7.02 -13.57
CA LEU A 52 9.02 7.71 -13.83
C LEU A 52 9.33 7.82 -15.33
N ASP A 53 9.74 9.00 -15.77
CA ASP A 53 10.54 9.11 -16.99
C ASP A 53 12.00 8.83 -16.66
N VAL A 54 12.47 7.63 -17.01
CA VAL A 54 13.84 7.19 -16.71
C VAL A 54 14.88 7.94 -17.54
N LYS A 55 14.51 8.48 -18.72
CA LYS A 55 15.44 9.27 -19.56
C LYS A 55 15.80 10.62 -18.94
N ALA A 56 14.92 11.16 -18.11
CA ALA A 56 15.14 12.46 -17.47
C ALA A 56 16.12 12.42 -16.29
N ALA A 57 16.32 11.25 -15.66
CA ALA A 57 17.25 11.05 -14.54
C ALA A 57 17.64 9.56 -14.45
N PRO A 58 18.44 9.01 -15.40
CA PRO A 58 18.62 7.57 -15.55
C PRO A 58 19.12 6.88 -14.28
N ASP A 59 20.29 7.25 -13.78
CA ASP A 59 20.93 6.56 -12.64
C ASP A 59 20.07 6.58 -11.39
N ALA A 60 19.54 7.74 -11.06
CA ALA A 60 18.72 7.90 -9.85
C ALA A 60 17.36 7.21 -9.96
N ALA A 61 16.74 7.21 -11.16
CA ALA A 61 15.45 6.53 -11.38
C ALA A 61 15.62 5.01 -11.37
N LEU A 62 16.67 4.49 -12.02
CA LEU A 62 16.97 3.05 -12.08
C LEU A 62 17.32 2.44 -10.71
N ALA A 63 17.83 3.24 -9.78
CA ALA A 63 18.14 2.80 -8.42
C ALA A 63 16.92 2.67 -7.49
N LEU A 64 15.78 3.30 -7.82
CA LEU A 64 14.62 3.33 -6.93
C LEU A 64 13.95 1.97 -6.71
N PRO A 65 13.74 1.11 -7.73
CA PRO A 65 13.09 -0.19 -7.51
C PRO A 65 13.83 -1.07 -6.50
N ALA A 66 15.17 -1.08 -6.52
CA ALA A 66 15.98 -1.84 -5.56
C ALA A 66 15.79 -1.34 -4.11
N ARG A 67 15.56 -0.04 -3.92
CA ARG A 67 15.28 0.55 -2.59
C ARG A 67 13.85 0.30 -2.12
N PHE A 68 12.90 0.16 -3.05
CA PHE A 68 11.47 0.03 -2.76
C PHE A 68 10.81 -1.09 -3.58
N PRO A 69 11.26 -2.36 -3.45
CA PRO A 69 10.82 -3.46 -4.30
C PRO A 69 9.34 -3.86 -4.12
N ARG A 70 8.71 -3.42 -3.02
CA ARG A 70 7.28 -3.66 -2.77
C ARG A 70 6.37 -2.50 -3.21
N ILE A 71 6.95 -1.46 -3.81
CA ILE A 71 6.19 -0.37 -4.43
C ILE A 71 6.34 -0.53 -5.94
N PRO A 72 5.29 -0.87 -6.68
CA PRO A 72 5.38 -1.02 -8.14
C PRO A 72 5.83 0.29 -8.77
N MET A 73 6.87 0.23 -9.59
CA MET A 73 7.39 1.38 -10.34
C MET A 73 7.23 1.15 -11.82
N PHE A 74 6.73 2.15 -12.51
CA PHE A 74 6.42 2.11 -13.93
C PHE A 74 7.25 3.14 -14.67
N VAL A 75 7.80 2.75 -15.81
CA VAL A 75 8.41 3.68 -16.76
C VAL A 75 7.31 4.32 -17.61
N LEU A 76 7.39 5.62 -17.81
CA LEU A 76 6.61 6.34 -18.82
C LEU A 76 7.56 7.27 -19.56
N SER A 77 7.99 6.87 -20.75
CA SER A 77 9.00 7.60 -21.55
C SER A 77 8.67 7.56 -23.03
N ALA A 78 9.16 8.56 -23.76
CA ALA A 78 9.17 8.51 -25.21
C ALA A 78 10.24 7.50 -25.67
N LEU A 79 9.81 6.33 -26.10
CA LEU A 79 10.70 5.26 -26.53
C LEU A 79 10.95 5.30 -28.03
N ARG A 80 12.17 4.96 -28.43
CA ARG A 80 12.66 4.86 -29.81
C ARG A 80 13.11 3.42 -30.09
N PRO A 81 13.21 2.99 -31.34
CA PRO A 81 13.70 1.65 -31.70
C PRO A 81 15.09 1.33 -31.15
N ASP A 82 15.94 2.32 -30.93
CA ASP A 82 17.30 2.20 -30.38
C ASP A 82 17.38 2.17 -28.85
N ASP A 83 16.27 2.31 -28.14
CA ASP A 83 16.21 2.28 -26.68
C ASP A 83 16.24 0.83 -26.09
N GLY A 84 16.53 -0.21 -26.88
CA GLY A 84 16.49 -1.60 -26.45
C GLY A 84 17.35 -1.89 -25.21
N ALA A 85 18.56 -1.32 -25.13
CA ALA A 85 19.44 -1.45 -23.97
C ALA A 85 18.82 -0.80 -22.69
N LEU A 86 18.18 0.36 -22.85
CA LEU A 86 17.47 1.00 -21.73
C LEU A 86 16.31 0.15 -21.24
N LEU A 87 15.54 -0.47 -22.13
CA LEU A 87 14.44 -1.35 -21.79
C LEU A 87 14.90 -2.58 -21.01
N ALA A 88 15.99 -3.21 -21.49
CA ALA A 88 16.61 -4.34 -20.78
C ALA A 88 17.06 -3.92 -19.37
N THR A 89 17.68 -2.75 -19.24
CA THR A 89 18.12 -2.20 -17.94
C THR A 89 16.93 -1.92 -17.02
N CYS A 90 15.85 -1.34 -17.51
CA CYS A 90 14.62 -1.11 -16.72
C CYS A 90 14.05 -2.44 -16.20
N HIS A 91 13.98 -3.47 -17.05
CA HIS A 91 13.52 -4.80 -16.63
C HIS A 91 14.42 -5.39 -15.55
N ALA A 92 15.74 -5.38 -15.76
CA ALA A 92 16.72 -5.88 -14.80
C ALA A 92 16.70 -5.12 -13.46
N SER A 93 16.38 -3.82 -13.49
CA SER A 93 16.24 -2.98 -12.29
C SER A 93 14.95 -3.23 -11.50
N GLY A 94 14.01 -4.06 -11.99
CA GLY A 94 12.79 -4.43 -11.28
C GLY A 94 11.62 -3.46 -11.47
N PHE A 95 11.55 -2.71 -12.58
CA PHE A 95 10.34 -1.98 -12.92
C PHE A 95 9.18 -2.94 -13.20
N ALA A 96 8.00 -2.62 -12.67
CA ALA A 96 6.80 -3.44 -12.76
C ALA A 96 6.11 -3.35 -14.15
N GLY A 97 6.50 -2.39 -14.95
CA GLY A 97 5.99 -2.26 -16.31
C GLY A 97 6.47 -0.98 -17.01
N LEU A 98 6.16 -0.94 -18.28
CA LEU A 98 6.62 0.11 -19.18
C LEU A 98 5.44 0.63 -19.99
N LEU A 99 5.36 1.95 -20.09
CA LEU A 99 4.36 2.70 -20.85
C LEU A 99 5.09 3.61 -21.84
N VAL A 100 4.61 3.61 -23.07
CA VAL A 100 5.16 4.44 -24.15
C VAL A 100 4.42 5.78 -24.18
N GLU A 101 5.15 6.86 -23.97
CA GLU A 101 4.58 8.20 -24.04
C GLU A 101 3.96 8.47 -25.42
N GLY A 102 2.76 9.07 -25.43
CA GLY A 102 2.02 9.36 -26.64
C GLY A 102 1.16 8.18 -27.13
N VAL A 103 1.57 6.94 -26.90
CA VAL A 103 0.83 5.73 -27.28
C VAL A 103 -0.09 5.29 -26.14
N ASP A 104 0.46 5.08 -24.95
CA ASP A 104 -0.28 4.52 -23.82
C ASP A 104 -0.97 5.58 -22.94
N ASN A 105 -0.88 6.85 -23.29
CA ASN A 105 -1.41 7.95 -22.48
C ASN A 105 -2.88 7.80 -22.09
N ALA A 106 -3.70 7.20 -22.97
CA ALA A 106 -5.13 7.03 -22.72
C ALA A 106 -5.43 5.98 -21.62
N VAL A 107 -4.62 4.92 -21.56
CA VAL A 107 -4.86 3.75 -20.67
C VAL A 107 -3.94 3.75 -19.46
N ALA A 108 -2.89 4.56 -19.43
CA ALA A 108 -1.85 4.55 -18.41
C ALA A 108 -2.41 4.63 -16.98
N GLY A 109 -3.38 5.50 -16.74
CA GLY A 109 -3.96 5.70 -15.41
C GLY A 109 -4.66 4.45 -14.87
N GLU A 110 -5.53 3.84 -15.65
CA GLU A 110 -6.26 2.62 -15.27
C GLU A 110 -5.32 1.42 -15.15
N TRP A 111 -4.39 1.28 -16.09
CA TRP A 111 -3.42 0.20 -16.09
C TRP A 111 -2.53 0.21 -14.85
N ILE A 112 -2.07 1.39 -14.41
CA ILE A 112 -1.32 1.57 -13.16
C ILE A 112 -2.21 1.24 -11.96
N ALA A 113 -3.45 1.74 -11.93
CA ALA A 113 -4.37 1.55 -10.80
C ALA A 113 -4.65 0.06 -10.51
N ALA A 114 -4.66 -0.78 -11.53
CA ALA A 114 -4.85 -2.22 -11.40
C ALA A 114 -3.62 -2.97 -10.83
N ARG A 115 -2.47 -2.30 -10.66
CA ARG A 115 -1.17 -2.91 -10.30
C ARG A 115 -0.47 -2.20 -9.14
N THR A 116 -1.23 -1.61 -8.23
CA THR A 116 -0.69 -0.84 -7.11
C THR A 116 -0.29 -1.73 -5.92
N ALA A 117 0.46 -1.18 -4.98
CA ALA A 117 0.78 -1.84 -3.71
C ALA A 117 -0.49 -2.18 -2.89
N GLN A 118 -1.54 -1.36 -2.98
CA GLN A 118 -2.85 -1.64 -2.37
C GLN A 118 -3.52 -2.87 -2.97
N VAL A 119 -3.41 -3.06 -4.29
CA VAL A 119 -3.91 -4.28 -4.96
C VAL A 119 -3.16 -5.50 -4.45
N ALA A 120 -1.83 -5.42 -4.35
CA ALA A 120 -1.00 -6.49 -3.80
C ALA A 120 -1.32 -6.79 -2.32
N LEU A 121 -1.52 -5.77 -1.48
CA LEU A 121 -1.92 -5.93 -0.08
C LEU A 121 -3.29 -6.62 0.04
N ARG A 122 -4.28 -6.21 -0.78
CA ARG A 122 -5.60 -6.84 -0.81
C ARG A 122 -5.52 -8.30 -1.24
N ALA A 123 -4.72 -8.61 -2.25
CA ALA A 123 -4.48 -10.00 -2.68
C ALA A 123 -3.83 -10.84 -1.57
N ALA A 124 -2.82 -10.30 -0.87
CA ALA A 124 -2.17 -10.98 0.26
C ALA A 124 -3.13 -11.23 1.44
N LEU A 125 -4.19 -10.43 1.58
CA LEU A 125 -5.19 -10.52 2.64
C LEU A 125 -6.56 -11.07 2.14
N ALA A 126 -6.65 -11.61 0.93
CA ALA A 126 -7.91 -12.06 0.33
C ALA A 126 -8.64 -13.12 1.18
N GLU A 127 -7.89 -14.03 1.81
CA GLU A 127 -8.44 -15.07 2.69
C GLU A 127 -8.80 -14.55 4.11
N ALA A 128 -8.46 -13.31 4.44
CA ALA A 128 -8.68 -12.78 5.80
C ALA A 128 -10.15 -12.82 6.22
N PRO A 129 -11.15 -12.43 5.42
CA PRO A 129 -12.55 -12.51 5.83
C PRO A 129 -12.96 -13.92 6.26
N ARG A 130 -12.61 -14.93 5.47
CA ARG A 130 -12.90 -16.34 5.78
C ARG A 130 -12.19 -16.80 7.05
N LEU A 131 -10.88 -16.55 7.16
CA LEU A 131 -10.06 -16.97 8.29
C LEU A 131 -10.42 -16.25 9.60
N LEU A 132 -10.90 -15.02 9.51
CA LEU A 132 -11.38 -14.21 10.64
C LEU A 132 -12.84 -14.49 10.99
N ARG A 133 -13.55 -15.32 10.20
CA ARG A 133 -14.98 -15.59 10.34
C ARG A 133 -15.84 -14.31 10.24
N LEU A 134 -15.49 -13.45 9.31
CA LEU A 134 -16.33 -12.30 8.96
C LEU A 134 -17.41 -12.77 7.99
N THR A 135 -18.57 -13.11 8.51
CA THR A 135 -19.67 -13.70 7.71
C THR A 135 -20.81 -12.72 7.50
N ASP A 136 -20.95 -11.74 8.38
CA ASP A 136 -21.97 -10.72 8.29
C ASP A 136 -21.60 -9.62 7.28
N ARG A 137 -22.62 -9.07 6.61
CA ARG A 137 -22.46 -8.01 5.60
C ARG A 137 -21.78 -6.76 6.17
N LEU A 138 -22.10 -6.38 7.42
CA LEU A 138 -21.53 -5.21 8.07
C LEU A 138 -20.06 -5.47 8.45
N GLN A 139 -19.72 -6.70 8.88
CA GLN A 139 -18.34 -7.10 9.14
C GLN A 139 -17.47 -7.01 7.87
N LEU A 140 -17.99 -7.51 6.73
CA LEU A 140 -17.30 -7.44 5.44
C LEU A 140 -17.14 -5.99 4.96
N ALA A 141 -18.18 -5.17 5.08
CA ALA A 141 -18.11 -3.75 4.74
C ALA A 141 -17.09 -2.99 5.62
N ALA A 142 -17.03 -3.34 6.90
CA ALA A 142 -16.06 -2.76 7.83
C ALA A 142 -14.61 -3.19 7.47
N TRP A 143 -14.40 -4.44 7.08
CA TRP A 143 -13.10 -4.92 6.61
C TRP A 143 -12.62 -4.15 5.37
N GLU A 144 -13.48 -3.99 4.37
CA GLU A 144 -13.17 -3.22 3.16
C GLU A 144 -12.83 -1.76 3.48
N GLU A 145 -13.59 -1.13 4.38
CA GLU A 145 -13.33 0.24 4.80
C GLU A 145 -12.02 0.38 5.58
N VAL A 146 -11.66 -0.61 6.41
CA VAL A 146 -10.37 -0.66 7.10
C VAL A 146 -9.22 -0.76 6.10
N LEU A 147 -9.31 -1.64 5.09
CA LEU A 147 -8.29 -1.75 4.04
C LEU A 147 -8.17 -0.45 3.23
N ARG A 148 -9.28 0.17 2.89
CA ARG A 148 -9.30 1.43 2.15
C ARG A 148 -8.63 2.58 2.91
N ARG A 149 -8.69 2.56 4.25
CA ARG A 149 -8.12 3.59 5.13
C ARG A 149 -6.87 3.14 5.88
N VAL A 150 -6.22 2.06 5.48
CA VAL A 150 -5.09 1.47 6.21
C VAL A 150 -3.94 2.46 6.50
N ALA A 151 -3.77 3.45 5.62
CA ALA A 151 -2.77 4.51 5.75
C ALA A 151 -3.02 5.47 6.94
N VAL A 152 -4.22 5.49 7.49
CA VAL A 152 -4.62 6.49 8.52
C VAL A 152 -5.11 5.75 9.76
N PRO A 153 -4.70 6.18 10.96
CA PRO A 153 -5.31 5.67 12.18
C PRO A 153 -6.83 5.90 12.14
N ILE A 154 -7.61 4.83 12.17
CA ILE A 154 -9.06 4.92 12.26
C ILE A 154 -9.53 4.44 13.62
N LYS A 155 -10.35 5.25 14.28
CA LYS A 155 -11.04 4.85 15.53
C LYS A 155 -12.34 4.13 15.18
N THR A 156 -12.78 3.22 16.06
CA THR A 156 -14.03 2.47 15.87
C THR A 156 -15.24 3.39 15.60
N ALA A 157 -15.32 4.54 16.30
CA ALA A 157 -16.40 5.51 16.07
C ALA A 157 -16.36 6.13 14.65
N GLN A 158 -15.17 6.40 14.13
CA GLN A 158 -15.00 6.94 12.76
C GLN A 158 -15.36 5.90 11.70
N LEU A 159 -15.06 4.63 11.97
CA LEU A 159 -15.44 3.52 11.10
C LEU A 159 -16.96 3.33 11.09
N ALA A 160 -17.59 3.33 12.27
CA ALA A 160 -19.05 3.25 12.41
C ALA A 160 -19.76 4.39 11.67
N ALA A 161 -19.29 5.63 11.83
CA ALA A 161 -19.82 6.79 11.11
C ALA A 161 -19.68 6.64 9.57
N ALA A 162 -18.55 6.12 9.09
CA ALA A 162 -18.34 5.86 7.66
C ALA A 162 -19.31 4.80 7.10
N LEU A 163 -19.71 3.85 7.92
CA LEU A 163 -20.67 2.79 7.59
C LEU A 163 -22.14 3.17 7.91
N ARG A 164 -22.36 4.39 8.41
CA ARG A 164 -23.69 4.92 8.79
C ARG A 164 -24.40 4.07 9.85
N VAL A 165 -23.65 3.53 10.81
CA VAL A 165 -24.17 2.79 11.96
C VAL A 165 -23.65 3.37 13.27
N THR A 166 -24.23 2.96 14.42
CA THR A 166 -23.71 3.33 15.73
C THR A 166 -22.47 2.50 16.06
N ARG A 167 -21.60 3.04 16.93
CA ARG A 167 -20.40 2.33 17.39
C ARG A 167 -20.77 1.05 18.14
N GLU A 168 -21.83 1.09 18.93
CA GLU A 168 -22.33 -0.02 19.75
C GLU A 168 -22.85 -1.15 18.84
N HIS A 169 -23.60 -0.81 17.79
CA HIS A 169 -24.08 -1.77 16.81
C HIS A 169 -22.91 -2.46 16.09
N LEU A 170 -21.97 -1.67 15.54
CA LEU A 170 -20.78 -2.22 14.88
C LEU A 170 -19.95 -3.12 15.81
N SER A 171 -19.76 -2.73 17.08
CA SER A 171 -19.00 -3.52 18.06
C SER A 171 -19.70 -4.82 18.41
N ARG A 172 -21.02 -4.84 18.51
CA ARG A 172 -21.84 -6.02 18.79
C ARG A 172 -21.79 -7.02 17.65
N GLU A 173 -21.91 -6.55 16.41
CA GLU A 173 -21.79 -7.40 15.22
C GLU A 173 -20.41 -8.09 15.14
N PHE A 174 -19.34 -7.37 15.47
CA PHE A 174 -18.01 -7.99 15.53
C PHE A 174 -17.82 -8.96 16.71
N ALA A 175 -18.58 -8.83 17.79
CA ALA A 175 -18.55 -9.80 18.87
C ALA A 175 -19.34 -11.09 18.55
N ALA A 176 -20.28 -11.02 17.61
CA ALA A 176 -21.05 -12.17 17.15
C ALA A 176 -20.21 -13.11 16.29
N GLY A 177 -20.62 -14.38 16.19
CA GLY A 177 -20.04 -15.34 15.23
C GLY A 177 -18.57 -15.75 15.46
N GLY A 178 -17.94 -15.34 16.58
CA GLY A 178 -16.56 -15.70 16.92
C GLY A 178 -15.50 -14.96 16.11
N ALA A 179 -15.85 -13.85 15.45
CA ALA A 179 -14.90 -12.93 14.83
C ALA A 179 -13.99 -12.28 15.90
N PRO A 180 -12.78 -11.82 15.57
CA PRO A 180 -12.00 -10.97 16.45
C PRO A 180 -12.72 -9.65 16.69
N ASN A 181 -12.48 -9.01 17.85
CA ASN A 181 -13.02 -7.67 18.04
C ASN A 181 -12.47 -6.69 16.97
N LEU A 182 -13.26 -5.67 16.64
CA LEU A 182 -12.98 -4.72 15.57
C LEU A 182 -11.60 -4.06 15.69
N LYS A 183 -11.17 -3.73 16.91
CA LYS A 183 -9.85 -3.13 17.14
C LYS A 183 -8.72 -4.08 16.70
N ARG A 184 -8.82 -5.38 16.97
CA ARG A 184 -7.83 -6.36 16.53
C ARG A 184 -7.81 -6.51 15.00
N VAL A 185 -8.95 -6.39 14.35
CA VAL A 185 -9.06 -6.40 12.88
C VAL A 185 -8.39 -5.17 12.27
N ILE A 186 -8.60 -3.99 12.85
CA ILE A 186 -7.90 -2.77 12.45
C ILE A 186 -6.39 -2.91 12.65
N ASP A 187 -5.96 -3.37 13.83
CA ASP A 187 -4.54 -3.58 14.15
C ASP A 187 -3.89 -4.59 13.19
N LEU A 188 -4.60 -5.66 12.81
CA LEU A 188 -4.13 -6.64 11.83
C LEU A 188 -3.88 -6.02 10.46
N ALA A 189 -4.84 -5.32 9.88
CA ALA A 189 -4.69 -4.69 8.56
C ALA A 189 -3.54 -3.68 8.55
N ARG A 190 -3.41 -2.88 9.60
CA ARG A 190 -2.33 -1.89 9.74
C ARG A 190 -0.96 -2.53 9.95
N ALA A 191 -0.88 -3.63 10.73
CA ALA A 191 0.37 -4.38 10.90
C ALA A 191 0.81 -5.07 9.60
N ALA A 192 -0.14 -5.60 8.82
CA ALA A 192 0.12 -6.17 7.49
C ALA A 192 0.68 -5.11 6.52
N CYS A 193 0.06 -3.93 6.46
CA CYS A 193 0.57 -2.80 5.68
C CYS A 193 1.97 -2.35 6.16
N ALA A 194 2.19 -2.30 7.47
CA ALA A 194 3.51 -1.96 8.03
C ALA A 194 4.58 -3.00 7.65
N ALA A 195 4.23 -4.29 7.62
CA ALA A 195 5.14 -5.36 7.20
C ALA A 195 5.56 -5.22 5.74
N ASP A 196 4.61 -4.88 4.85
CA ASP A 196 4.93 -4.65 3.44
C ASP A 196 5.79 -3.40 3.24
N LEU A 197 5.51 -2.31 3.96
CA LEU A 197 6.39 -1.13 3.91
C LEU A 197 7.79 -1.44 4.44
N LEU A 198 7.90 -2.09 5.59
CA LEU A 198 9.18 -2.46 6.19
C LEU A 198 9.99 -3.43 5.31
N GLY A 199 9.35 -4.21 4.46
CA GLY A 199 10.00 -5.06 3.46
C GLY A 199 10.77 -4.29 2.38
N ASN A 200 10.63 -2.96 2.31
CA ASN A 200 11.43 -2.13 1.43
C ASN A 200 12.71 -1.66 2.14
N PRO A 201 13.92 -1.96 1.63
CA PRO A 201 15.18 -1.53 2.24
C PRO A 201 15.29 -0.02 2.48
N GLY A 202 14.65 0.78 1.61
CA GLY A 202 14.61 2.24 1.71
C GLY A 202 13.84 2.78 2.92
N TYR A 203 13.05 1.95 3.63
CA TYR A 203 12.29 2.41 4.80
C TYR A 203 12.94 2.01 6.13
N THR A 204 13.03 2.98 7.02
CA THR A 204 13.29 2.75 8.45
C THR A 204 11.97 2.57 9.20
N VAL A 205 12.03 1.98 10.40
CA VAL A 205 10.87 1.89 11.31
C VAL A 205 10.26 3.27 11.58
N ARG A 206 11.09 4.31 11.75
CA ARG A 206 10.64 5.69 11.96
C ARG A 206 9.87 6.24 10.76
N ALA A 207 10.33 5.94 9.54
CA ALA A 207 9.62 6.33 8.32
C ALA A 207 8.23 5.68 8.24
N VAL A 208 8.14 4.37 8.48
CA VAL A 208 6.85 3.64 8.48
C VAL A 208 5.90 4.15 9.56
N VAL A 209 6.41 4.44 10.76
CA VAL A 209 5.64 5.08 11.84
C VAL A 209 5.01 6.39 11.38
N LYS A 210 5.78 7.25 10.73
CA LYS A 210 5.31 8.53 10.18
C LYS A 210 4.29 8.34 9.05
N ILE A 211 4.58 7.45 8.09
CA ILE A 211 3.71 7.19 6.93
C ILE A 211 2.34 6.68 7.37
N LEU A 212 2.31 5.73 8.31
CA LEU A 212 1.08 5.10 8.80
C LEU A 212 0.45 5.82 10.00
N GLY A 213 1.06 6.91 10.50
CA GLY A 213 0.53 7.68 11.62
C GLY A 213 0.47 6.89 12.93
N TYR A 214 1.44 6.02 13.20
CA TYR A 214 1.61 5.47 14.54
C TYR A 214 2.15 6.54 15.48
N ALA A 215 1.75 6.49 16.75
CA ALA A 215 2.16 7.51 17.73
C ALA A 215 3.68 7.47 18.00
N SER A 216 4.30 6.28 17.94
CA SER A 216 5.73 6.09 18.19
C SER A 216 6.22 4.75 17.63
N PRO A 217 7.55 4.56 17.49
CA PRO A 217 8.13 3.24 17.21
C PRO A 217 7.73 2.16 18.22
N SER A 218 7.62 2.51 19.50
CA SER A 218 7.17 1.60 20.55
C SER A 218 5.70 1.20 20.37
N HIS A 219 4.84 2.12 19.90
CA HIS A 219 3.46 1.80 19.56
C HIS A 219 3.38 0.78 18.42
N LEU A 220 4.13 0.98 17.32
CA LEU A 220 4.21 0.01 16.24
C LEU A 220 4.73 -1.35 16.75
N ALA A 221 5.78 -1.36 17.58
CA ALA A 221 6.34 -2.59 18.17
C ALA A 221 5.31 -3.33 19.03
N GLY A 222 4.53 -2.61 19.85
CA GLY A 222 3.44 -3.17 20.63
C GLY A 222 2.33 -3.79 19.76
N VAL A 223 1.95 -3.13 18.66
CA VAL A 223 0.97 -3.67 17.70
C VAL A 223 1.53 -4.92 17.00
N ALA A 224 2.76 -4.88 16.49
CA ALA A 224 3.42 -6.01 15.83
C ALA A 224 3.48 -7.25 16.74
N ARG A 225 3.84 -7.05 17.99
CA ARG A 225 3.91 -8.14 19.00
C ARG A 225 2.52 -8.73 19.28
N ARG A 226 1.50 -7.89 19.50
CA ARG A 226 0.13 -8.36 19.76
C ARG A 226 -0.52 -9.07 18.57
N VAL A 227 -0.21 -8.62 17.35
CA VAL A 227 -0.82 -9.12 16.10
C VAL A 227 -0.09 -10.33 15.56
N ALA A 228 1.23 -10.26 15.48
CA ALA A 228 2.06 -11.25 14.78
C ALA A 228 3.09 -11.95 15.68
N GLY A 229 3.17 -11.63 16.98
CA GLY A 229 4.22 -12.14 17.86
C GLY A 229 5.62 -11.77 17.37
N ALA A 230 5.79 -10.62 16.71
CA ALA A 230 7.00 -10.22 16.02
C ALA A 230 7.42 -8.80 16.38
N THR A 231 8.70 -8.53 16.27
CA THR A 231 9.27 -7.17 16.31
C THR A 231 9.07 -6.47 14.96
N PRO A 232 9.14 -5.14 14.88
CA PRO A 232 9.14 -4.44 13.60
C PRO A 232 10.26 -4.88 12.65
N GLN A 233 11.39 -5.31 13.17
CA GLN A 233 12.50 -5.83 12.36
C GLN A 233 12.15 -7.16 11.70
N GLU A 234 11.51 -8.08 12.45
CA GLU A 234 11.06 -9.37 11.91
C GLU A 234 9.92 -9.20 10.90
N LEU A 235 9.09 -8.15 11.02
CA LEU A 235 8.04 -7.86 10.04
C LEU A 235 8.59 -7.64 8.63
N ARG A 236 9.86 -7.21 8.46
CA ARG A 236 10.51 -7.03 7.15
C ARG A 236 10.45 -8.28 6.27
N THR A 237 10.64 -9.44 6.88
CA THR A 237 10.67 -10.73 6.19
C THR A 237 9.31 -11.44 6.19
N VAL A 238 8.43 -11.09 7.14
CA VAL A 238 7.13 -11.74 7.32
C VAL A 238 6.13 -11.35 6.22
N GLY A 239 6.07 -10.08 5.83
CA GLY A 239 5.11 -9.55 4.87
C GLY A 239 3.64 -9.64 5.32
N ALA A 240 2.71 -9.11 4.52
CA ALA A 240 1.29 -9.03 4.87
C ALA A 240 0.64 -10.41 5.08
N ALA A 241 0.87 -11.35 4.17
CA ALA A 241 0.32 -12.70 4.28
C ALA A 241 0.85 -13.45 5.52
N GLY A 242 2.13 -13.28 5.83
CA GLY A 242 2.73 -13.88 7.02
C GLY A 242 2.20 -13.27 8.33
N VAL A 243 1.88 -11.98 8.35
CA VAL A 243 1.20 -11.33 9.48
C VAL A 243 -0.18 -11.94 9.71
N LEU A 244 -0.98 -12.14 8.65
CA LEU A 244 -2.27 -12.82 8.74
C LEU A 244 -2.11 -14.25 9.29
N ALA A 245 -1.19 -15.03 8.74
CA ALA A 245 -0.96 -16.41 9.17
C ALA A 245 -0.55 -16.49 10.65
N ARG A 246 0.31 -15.59 11.12
CA ARG A 246 0.70 -15.53 12.56
C ARG A 246 -0.45 -15.10 13.46
N PHE A 247 -1.27 -14.14 13.00
CA PHE A 247 -2.46 -13.70 13.75
C PHE A 247 -3.44 -14.86 13.96
N ILE A 248 -3.72 -15.65 12.94
CA ILE A 248 -4.62 -16.80 13.03
C ILE A 248 -4.06 -17.86 13.99
N ARG A 249 -2.77 -18.21 13.89
CA ARG A 249 -2.12 -19.17 14.80
C ARG A 249 -2.16 -18.71 16.27
N GLY A 250 -1.97 -17.41 16.51
CA GLY A 250 -2.07 -16.85 17.86
C GLY A 250 -3.48 -16.97 18.48
N ARG A 251 -4.54 -16.92 17.66
CA ARG A 251 -5.92 -17.12 18.12
C ARG A 251 -6.22 -18.55 18.55
N THR A 252 -5.64 -19.54 17.87
CA THR A 252 -5.85 -20.95 18.20
C THR A 252 -5.22 -21.31 19.55
N ARG A 253 -4.07 -20.70 19.89
CA ARG A 253 -3.39 -20.92 21.18
C ARG A 253 -4.07 -20.27 22.38
N SER A 254 -4.87 -19.24 22.19
CA SER A 254 -5.58 -18.54 23.28
C SER A 254 -6.94 -19.17 23.64
N ARG A 255 -7.28 -20.32 23.04
CA ARG A 255 -8.54 -21.06 23.27
C ARG A 255 -8.32 -22.45 23.89
N VAL A 256 -7.09 -22.74 24.34
CA VAL A 256 -6.72 -23.95 25.09
C VAL A 256 -6.53 -23.60 26.55
#